data_fea30aaabb9aca4d393d44c71b872cbe
#
_entry.id   fea30aaabb9aca4d393d44c71b872cbe
#
_cell.length_a   1.000
_cell.length_b   1.000
_cell.length_c   1.000
_cell.angle_alpha   90.00
_cell.angle_beta   90.00
_cell.angle_gamma   90.00
#
_symmetry.space_group_name_H-M   'P 1'
#
loop_
_entity.id
_entity.type
_entity.pdbx_description
1 polymer ?
#
loop_
_entity_poly.entity_id
_entity_poly.type
_entity_poly.pdbx_seq_one_letter_code
_entity_poly.pdbx_strand_id
1 'polypeptide(L)'
;MPERAALYRRYRPQTFSAIVGQEHVTRTLRNAIASGQVAHAYLLAGVRGTGKTSIARLIAKAVNCPNAKDGEPCDRCENCVAIREGRFLDLIEIDAASNRGIDEMRDLRDKVRFAPSMGHYKVYVIDEAHQLTTEAFNALLKTLEEPPSHAMFILATTEAQKIPATIVSRTQRFDLRRIPHKGVVAQLGKIVEQEKVKADPAALDAIARHAQGSLRDAESMLDMVIAFANGAITLKEVDDLLGASDWEETAELFDALAAADGAKGVELIGRLVDDGRDLRLFVRRAIEHARALVFTRATGNTPEAVSEQMAAKLRAQAQGLSLDQLAKIAKRLIETEQHLRTSEGTPLPLELAVLDLVTSSEKVAPPPDARRETDRPAVTRPSPSSPTRPEPRREAPRASVVAIAERRVVTDQTSGAGAASPVVKLETVRKAWGELVDRARERSIGKAAQLAKAEPLAIEGTTIVIGFGEEFARLLWQEKRRAELEQDLSLILKATIRVKCVKQAGVPDASATDDPMLRAAIDTLGRPNRIMEIE
;
A
#
# COMPACT_ATOMS: atom_id res chain seq x y z
N MET A 1 5.83 -19.68 -34.36
CA MET A 1 6.15 -18.24 -34.55
C MET A 1 7.04 -17.84 -33.39
N PRO A 2 8.14 -17.10 -33.57
CA PRO A 2 8.90 -16.62 -32.41
C PRO A 2 7.96 -15.76 -31.57
N GLU A 3 7.91 -16.07 -30.29
CA GLU A 3 7.09 -15.38 -29.28
C GLU A 3 7.41 -13.89 -29.33
N ARG A 4 6.46 -13.05 -29.74
CA ARG A 4 6.67 -11.60 -29.87
C ARG A 4 6.75 -11.02 -28.48
N ALA A 5 7.96 -10.70 -28.00
CA ALA A 5 8.15 -10.13 -26.69
C ALA A 5 7.31 -8.84 -26.54
N ALA A 6 6.63 -8.68 -25.40
CA ALA A 6 5.79 -7.53 -25.08
C ALA A 6 6.53 -6.19 -25.26
N LEU A 7 5.82 -5.13 -25.66
CA LEU A 7 6.38 -3.82 -25.96
C LEU A 7 7.24 -3.28 -24.82
N TYR A 8 6.81 -3.38 -23.56
CA TYR A 8 7.55 -2.90 -22.40
C TYR A 8 8.91 -3.60 -22.20
N ARG A 9 9.14 -4.79 -22.81
CA ARG A 9 10.45 -5.46 -22.81
C ARG A 9 11.30 -5.02 -23.99
N ARG A 10 10.71 -4.90 -25.20
CA ARG A 10 11.41 -4.52 -26.43
C ARG A 10 11.87 -3.07 -26.38
N TYR A 11 11.06 -2.17 -25.86
CA TYR A 11 11.34 -0.74 -25.77
C TYR A 11 11.98 -0.32 -24.44
N ARG A 12 12.46 -1.29 -23.63
CA ARG A 12 13.20 -0.97 -22.42
C ARG A 12 14.41 -0.10 -22.75
N PRO A 13 14.56 1.07 -22.09
CA PRO A 13 15.69 1.98 -22.31
C PRO A 13 17.05 1.27 -22.17
N GLN A 14 17.95 1.51 -23.10
CA GLN A 14 19.29 0.92 -23.15
C GLN A 14 20.40 1.90 -22.77
N THR A 15 20.05 3.19 -22.61
CA THR A 15 20.92 4.29 -22.16
C THR A 15 20.19 5.16 -21.16
N PHE A 16 20.92 5.92 -20.34
CA PHE A 16 20.28 6.87 -19.40
C PHE A 16 19.55 7.99 -20.13
N SER A 17 20.07 8.43 -21.27
CA SER A 17 19.43 9.44 -22.12
C SER A 17 18.09 9.01 -22.71
N ALA A 18 17.82 7.70 -22.81
CA ALA A 18 16.55 7.15 -23.25
C ALA A 18 15.50 7.04 -22.13
N ILE A 19 15.87 7.30 -20.88
CA ILE A 19 14.92 7.30 -19.74
C ILE A 19 14.07 8.57 -19.81
N VAL A 20 12.75 8.39 -19.74
CA VAL A 20 11.77 9.49 -19.79
C VAL A 20 11.41 9.98 -18.39
N GLY A 21 11.47 11.29 -18.15
CA GLY A 21 10.91 11.96 -16.96
C GLY A 21 11.69 11.79 -15.67
N GLN A 22 12.95 11.28 -15.73
CA GLN A 22 13.83 11.08 -14.55
C GLN A 22 15.17 11.79 -14.68
N GLU A 23 15.22 12.96 -15.32
CA GLU A 23 16.46 13.69 -15.67
C GLU A 23 17.32 13.99 -14.44
N HIS A 24 16.71 14.28 -13.29
CA HIS A 24 17.40 14.54 -12.02
C HIS A 24 18.15 13.29 -11.50
N VAL A 25 17.61 12.09 -11.70
CA VAL A 25 18.25 10.83 -11.31
C VAL A 25 19.33 10.46 -12.32
N THR A 26 18.99 10.44 -13.60
CA THR A 26 19.91 10.00 -14.68
C THR A 26 21.14 10.89 -14.77
N ARG A 27 21.00 12.22 -14.63
CA ARG A 27 22.12 13.16 -14.60
C ARG A 27 23.06 12.89 -13.43
N THR A 28 22.51 12.67 -12.22
CA THR A 28 23.33 12.40 -11.03
C THR A 28 24.09 11.08 -11.17
N LEU A 29 23.43 10.03 -11.63
CA LEU A 29 24.05 8.71 -11.85
C LEU A 29 25.14 8.75 -12.92
N ARG A 30 24.90 9.42 -14.05
CA ARG A 30 25.90 9.59 -15.11
C ARG A 30 27.14 10.32 -14.59
N ASN A 31 26.97 11.39 -13.85
CA ASN A 31 28.08 12.14 -13.26
C ASN A 31 28.90 11.28 -12.29
N ALA A 32 28.22 10.52 -11.40
CA ALA A 32 28.88 9.61 -10.47
C ALA A 32 29.69 8.51 -11.19
N ILE A 33 29.13 7.94 -12.25
CA ILE A 33 29.80 6.91 -13.05
C ILE A 33 30.99 7.51 -13.83
N ALA A 34 30.81 8.68 -14.45
CA ALA A 34 31.84 9.35 -15.21
C ALA A 34 33.04 9.76 -14.32
N SER A 35 32.80 10.14 -13.07
CA SER A 35 33.85 10.51 -12.09
C SER A 35 34.43 9.29 -11.34
N GLY A 36 33.91 8.08 -11.55
CA GLY A 36 34.31 6.88 -10.79
C GLY A 36 33.84 6.88 -9.34
N GLN A 37 32.94 7.80 -8.94
CA GLN A 37 32.45 7.95 -7.58
C GLN A 37 31.07 7.26 -7.42
N VAL A 38 31.02 5.97 -7.72
CA VAL A 38 29.81 5.17 -7.57
C VAL A 38 29.60 4.71 -6.13
N ALA A 39 28.38 4.75 -5.62
CA ALA A 39 28.07 4.23 -4.32
C ALA A 39 28.03 2.69 -4.34
N HIS A 40 28.37 2.07 -3.22
CA HIS A 40 28.27 0.62 -3.05
C HIS A 40 26.82 0.13 -2.98
N ALA A 41 25.87 1.00 -2.60
CA ALA A 41 24.46 0.64 -2.52
C ALA A 41 23.55 1.81 -2.92
N TYR A 42 22.54 1.50 -3.73
CA TYR A 42 21.50 2.42 -4.19
C TYR A 42 20.12 1.94 -3.76
N LEU A 43 19.24 2.89 -3.42
CA LEU A 43 17.82 2.65 -3.18
C LEU A 43 16.99 3.44 -4.19
N LEU A 44 16.37 2.73 -5.14
CA LEU A 44 15.47 3.31 -6.15
C LEU A 44 14.03 3.19 -5.66
N ALA A 45 13.44 4.29 -5.22
CA ALA A 45 12.08 4.35 -4.71
C ALA A 45 11.15 5.02 -5.72
N GLY A 46 9.94 4.53 -5.89
CA GLY A 46 8.94 5.16 -6.77
C GLY A 46 7.82 4.24 -7.20
N VAL A 47 6.78 4.79 -7.79
CA VAL A 47 5.61 4.05 -8.24
C VAL A 47 5.99 2.97 -9.26
N ARG A 48 5.17 1.93 -9.40
CA ARG A 48 5.36 0.90 -10.42
C ARG A 48 5.42 1.52 -11.82
N GLY A 49 6.28 0.99 -12.69
CA GLY A 49 6.38 1.41 -14.08
C GLY A 49 7.10 2.73 -14.35
N THR A 50 7.76 3.34 -13.34
CA THR A 50 8.53 4.59 -13.49
C THR A 50 9.99 4.41 -13.90
N GLY A 51 10.44 3.16 -14.11
CA GLY A 51 11.78 2.85 -14.62
C GLY A 51 12.81 2.37 -13.59
N LYS A 52 12.42 2.00 -12.34
CA LYS A 52 13.35 1.52 -11.28
C LYS A 52 14.27 0.41 -11.77
N THR A 53 13.71 -0.71 -12.21
CA THR A 53 14.47 -1.88 -12.69
C THR A 53 15.27 -1.56 -13.97
N SER A 54 14.76 -0.66 -14.82
CA SER A 54 15.50 -0.19 -16.01
C SER A 54 16.73 0.61 -15.62
N ILE A 55 16.61 1.55 -14.66
CA ILE A 55 17.74 2.33 -14.15
C ILE A 55 18.74 1.41 -13.44
N ALA A 56 18.27 0.42 -12.65
CA ALA A 56 19.15 -0.56 -12.01
C ALA A 56 20.01 -1.31 -13.05
N ARG A 57 19.41 -1.78 -14.13
CA ARG A 57 20.13 -2.42 -15.23
C ARG A 57 21.09 -1.46 -15.96
N LEU A 58 20.71 -0.21 -16.12
CA LEU A 58 21.58 0.81 -16.74
C LEU A 58 22.80 1.13 -15.87
N ILE A 59 22.64 1.19 -14.53
CA ILE A 59 23.78 1.32 -13.62
C ILE A 59 24.72 0.13 -13.80
N ALA A 60 24.19 -1.12 -13.72
CA ALA A 60 24.97 -2.34 -13.90
C ALA A 60 25.70 -2.37 -15.25
N LYS A 61 25.04 -1.90 -16.31
CA LYS A 61 25.57 -1.80 -17.67
C LYS A 61 26.69 -0.77 -17.78
N ALA A 62 26.50 0.41 -17.20
CA ALA A 62 27.44 1.51 -17.31
C ALA A 62 28.72 1.27 -16.49
N VAL A 63 28.62 0.71 -15.26
CA VAL A 63 29.79 0.41 -14.43
C VAL A 63 30.61 -0.78 -14.95
N ASN A 64 30.00 -1.65 -15.76
CA ASN A 64 30.66 -2.79 -16.39
C ASN A 64 30.98 -2.59 -17.87
N CYS A 65 30.72 -1.40 -18.42
CA CYS A 65 30.99 -1.10 -19.83
C CYS A 65 32.43 -0.59 -20.03
N PRO A 66 33.31 -1.34 -20.73
CA PRO A 66 34.69 -0.89 -20.96
C PRO A 66 34.77 0.37 -21.86
N ASN A 67 33.70 0.64 -22.60
CA ASN A 67 33.60 1.76 -23.53
C ASN A 67 32.57 2.80 -23.08
N ALA A 68 32.33 2.93 -21.76
CA ALA A 68 31.43 3.96 -21.24
C ALA A 68 31.99 5.35 -21.53
N LYS A 69 31.12 6.26 -21.97
CA LYS A 69 31.52 7.65 -22.25
C LYS A 69 30.55 8.58 -21.53
N ASP A 70 31.08 9.53 -20.77
CA ASP A 70 30.28 10.49 -19.98
C ASP A 70 29.21 9.81 -19.10
N GLY A 71 29.56 8.64 -18.52
CA GLY A 71 28.66 7.84 -17.70
C GLY A 71 27.57 7.06 -18.45
N GLU A 72 27.55 7.15 -19.79
CA GLU A 72 26.61 6.37 -20.62
C GLU A 72 27.23 5.04 -21.07
N PRO A 73 26.49 3.93 -21.01
CA PRO A 73 26.94 2.65 -21.57
C PRO A 73 26.92 2.70 -23.09
N CYS A 74 27.89 2.02 -23.73
CA CYS A 74 28.01 2.05 -25.20
C CYS A 74 26.98 1.22 -25.96
N ASP A 75 26.20 0.38 -25.29
CA ASP A 75 25.18 -0.55 -25.82
C ASP A 75 25.63 -1.55 -26.90
N ARG A 76 26.90 -1.64 -27.22
CA ARG A 76 27.45 -2.49 -28.30
C ARG A 76 28.58 -3.42 -27.87
N CYS A 77 29.24 -3.21 -26.74
CA CYS A 77 30.26 -4.12 -26.23
C CYS A 77 29.63 -5.41 -25.69
N GLU A 78 30.43 -6.43 -25.50
CA GLU A 78 29.99 -7.76 -25.05
C GLU A 78 29.19 -7.67 -23.73
N ASN A 79 29.70 -6.94 -22.73
CA ASN A 79 29.02 -6.76 -21.45
C ASN A 79 27.64 -6.07 -21.62
N CYS A 80 27.58 -5.00 -22.43
CA CYS A 80 26.32 -4.30 -22.68
C CYS A 80 25.28 -5.21 -23.36
N VAL A 81 25.71 -6.00 -24.33
CA VAL A 81 24.85 -6.95 -25.05
C VAL A 81 24.41 -8.08 -24.11
N ALA A 82 25.35 -8.65 -23.34
CA ALA A 82 25.04 -9.71 -22.37
C ALA A 82 24.03 -9.27 -21.30
N ILE A 83 24.14 -8.02 -20.77
CA ILE A 83 23.18 -7.46 -19.82
C ILE A 83 21.81 -7.25 -20.46
N ARG A 84 21.77 -6.75 -21.71
CA ARG A 84 20.51 -6.56 -22.46
C ARG A 84 19.79 -7.88 -22.68
N GLU A 85 20.53 -8.93 -22.98
CA GLU A 85 20.01 -10.29 -23.22
C GLU A 85 19.79 -11.12 -21.96
N GLY A 86 20.16 -10.60 -20.79
CA GLY A 86 19.98 -11.28 -19.49
C GLY A 86 20.94 -12.46 -19.25
N ARG A 87 22.09 -12.52 -19.95
CA ARG A 87 23.10 -13.59 -19.84
C ARG A 87 24.42 -13.14 -19.15
N PHE A 88 24.43 -11.93 -18.60
CA PHE A 88 25.62 -11.41 -17.88
C PHE A 88 25.66 -11.98 -16.46
N LEU A 89 26.69 -12.78 -16.16
CA LEU A 89 26.82 -13.54 -14.91
C LEU A 89 27.01 -12.67 -13.66
N ASP A 90 27.57 -11.46 -13.82
CA ASP A 90 27.82 -10.54 -12.70
C ASP A 90 26.65 -9.57 -12.46
N LEU A 91 25.50 -9.77 -13.12
CA LEU A 91 24.23 -9.11 -12.79
C LEU A 91 23.25 -10.14 -12.24
N ILE A 92 23.03 -10.09 -10.94
CA ILE A 92 22.11 -10.98 -10.23
C ILE A 92 20.85 -10.19 -9.88
N GLU A 93 19.74 -10.55 -10.52
CA GLU A 93 18.43 -9.95 -10.26
C GLU A 93 17.60 -10.90 -9.39
N ILE A 94 17.13 -10.39 -8.25
CA ILE A 94 16.35 -11.11 -7.25
C ILE A 94 15.01 -10.38 -7.11
N ASP A 95 13.92 -11.06 -7.37
CA ASP A 95 12.59 -10.59 -7.03
C ASP A 95 12.28 -10.98 -5.58
N ALA A 96 12.21 -9.98 -4.70
CA ALA A 96 11.90 -10.20 -3.30
C ALA A 96 10.46 -10.70 -3.08
N ALA A 97 9.57 -10.61 -4.06
CA ALA A 97 8.24 -11.20 -3.98
C ALA A 97 8.30 -12.73 -3.92
N SER A 98 9.25 -13.32 -4.66
CA SER A 98 9.47 -14.77 -4.74
C SER A 98 10.56 -15.26 -3.77
N ASN A 99 11.49 -14.38 -3.36
CA ASN A 99 12.67 -14.71 -2.54
C ASN A 99 12.70 -13.84 -1.28
N ARG A 100 11.73 -14.04 -0.38
CA ARG A 100 11.51 -13.20 0.82
C ARG A 100 12.36 -13.58 2.01
N GLY A 101 12.91 -14.80 2.03
CA GLY A 101 13.44 -15.47 3.20
C GLY A 101 14.85 -15.05 3.60
N ILE A 102 15.23 -15.43 4.79
CA ILE A 102 16.56 -15.18 5.34
C ILE A 102 17.63 -16.04 4.65
N ASP A 103 17.27 -17.26 4.21
CA ASP A 103 18.23 -18.21 3.67
C ASP A 103 18.72 -17.78 2.28
N GLU A 104 17.84 -17.24 1.44
CA GLU A 104 18.22 -16.65 0.15
C GLU A 104 19.17 -15.44 0.33
N MET A 105 18.94 -14.63 1.36
CA MET A 105 19.80 -13.48 1.65
C MET A 105 21.13 -13.90 2.29
N ARG A 106 21.19 -15.01 3.02
CA ARG A 106 22.45 -15.62 3.50
C ARG A 106 23.26 -16.19 2.35
N ASP A 107 22.63 -16.91 1.44
CA ASP A 107 23.25 -17.44 0.22
C ASP A 107 23.83 -16.31 -0.64
N LEU A 108 23.08 -15.21 -0.79
CA LEU A 108 23.54 -14.02 -1.49
C LEU A 108 24.77 -13.43 -0.79
N ARG A 109 24.71 -13.23 0.52
CA ARG A 109 25.83 -12.72 1.32
C ARG A 109 27.11 -13.55 1.14
N ASP A 110 26.99 -14.87 1.10
CA ASP A 110 28.14 -15.76 0.95
C ASP A 110 28.70 -15.68 -0.48
N LYS A 111 27.85 -15.51 -1.50
CA LYS A 111 28.23 -15.32 -2.92
C LYS A 111 28.83 -13.95 -3.22
N VAL A 112 28.52 -12.92 -2.42
CA VAL A 112 29.06 -11.55 -2.63
C VAL A 112 30.57 -11.49 -2.49
N ARG A 113 31.17 -12.39 -1.70
CA ARG A 113 32.63 -12.45 -1.47
C ARG A 113 33.43 -12.85 -2.71
N PHE A 114 32.81 -13.51 -3.68
CA PHE A 114 33.50 -13.95 -4.89
C PHE A 114 33.63 -12.79 -5.88
N ALA A 115 34.82 -12.65 -6.45
CA ALA A 115 35.11 -11.65 -7.47
C ALA A 115 34.19 -11.81 -8.71
N PRO A 116 33.92 -10.73 -9.46
CA PRO A 116 33.17 -10.80 -10.71
C PRO A 116 33.92 -11.65 -11.74
N SER A 117 33.16 -12.31 -12.62
CA SER A 117 33.68 -13.23 -13.65
C SER A 117 33.93 -12.53 -14.98
N MET A 118 33.13 -11.51 -15.32
CA MET A 118 33.15 -10.83 -16.62
C MET A 118 33.34 -9.32 -16.50
N GLY A 119 32.78 -8.71 -15.45
CA GLY A 119 32.74 -7.27 -15.27
C GLY A 119 33.75 -6.74 -14.24
N HIS A 120 33.69 -5.42 -14.00
CA HIS A 120 34.41 -4.77 -12.90
C HIS A 120 33.62 -4.89 -11.59
N TYR A 121 32.30 -4.83 -11.67
CA TYR A 121 31.39 -4.89 -10.53
C TYR A 121 30.44 -6.08 -10.65
N LYS A 122 30.25 -6.75 -9.53
CA LYS A 122 29.17 -7.73 -9.35
C LYS A 122 27.98 -7.01 -8.77
N VAL A 123 26.91 -6.88 -9.56
CA VAL A 123 25.75 -6.05 -9.23
C VAL A 123 24.58 -6.93 -8.81
N TYR A 124 24.04 -6.64 -7.64
CA TYR A 124 22.88 -7.32 -7.06
C TYR A 124 21.69 -6.38 -7.10
N VAL A 125 20.69 -6.70 -7.91
CA VAL A 125 19.43 -5.95 -8.00
C VAL A 125 18.37 -6.72 -7.23
N ILE A 126 17.83 -6.11 -6.17
CA ILE A 126 16.73 -6.66 -5.38
C ILE A 126 15.49 -5.84 -5.71
N ASP A 127 14.62 -6.41 -6.53
CA ASP A 127 13.36 -5.76 -6.92
C ASP A 127 12.27 -6.03 -5.88
N GLU A 128 11.37 -5.07 -5.72
CA GLU A 128 10.32 -5.02 -4.67
C GLU A 128 10.87 -5.32 -3.26
N ALA A 129 12.03 -4.74 -2.95
CA ALA A 129 12.80 -4.98 -1.72
C ALA A 129 11.97 -4.86 -0.43
N HIS A 130 10.89 -4.05 -0.43
CA HIS A 130 9.97 -3.93 0.72
C HIS A 130 9.26 -5.25 1.10
N GLN A 131 9.33 -6.28 0.26
CA GLN A 131 8.76 -7.60 0.52
C GLN A 131 9.71 -8.53 1.28
N LEU A 132 10.97 -8.15 1.46
CA LEU A 132 11.91 -8.91 2.29
C LEU A 132 11.45 -8.92 3.75
N THR A 133 11.70 -10.04 4.44
CA THR A 133 11.47 -10.12 5.88
C THR A 133 12.49 -9.27 6.65
N THR A 134 12.17 -8.95 7.91
CA THR A 134 13.09 -8.18 8.77
C THR A 134 14.41 -8.93 8.97
N GLU A 135 14.35 -10.25 9.08
CA GLU A 135 15.51 -11.14 9.23
C GLU A 135 16.39 -11.15 7.98
N ALA A 136 15.76 -11.10 6.78
CA ALA A 136 16.45 -11.00 5.50
C ALA A 136 17.19 -9.66 5.38
N PHE A 137 16.56 -8.54 5.76
CA PHE A 137 17.23 -7.24 5.83
C PHE A 137 18.41 -7.27 6.80
N ASN A 138 18.26 -7.86 7.99
CA ASN A 138 19.33 -7.96 8.97
C ASN A 138 20.52 -8.79 8.45
N ALA A 139 20.28 -9.83 7.65
CA ALA A 139 21.35 -10.61 7.00
C ALA A 139 22.20 -9.77 6.02
N LEU A 140 21.59 -8.75 5.38
CA LEU A 140 22.28 -7.86 4.45
C LEU A 140 23.06 -6.73 5.14
N LEU A 141 22.70 -6.34 6.37
CA LEU A 141 23.28 -5.16 7.05
C LEU A 141 24.81 -5.22 7.09
N LYS A 142 25.40 -6.35 7.51
CA LYS A 142 26.86 -6.49 7.60
C LYS A 142 27.55 -6.29 6.24
N THR A 143 26.93 -6.77 5.17
CA THR A 143 27.47 -6.62 3.81
C THR A 143 27.33 -5.20 3.28
N LEU A 144 26.27 -4.48 3.70
CA LEU A 144 26.07 -3.07 3.35
C LEU A 144 26.96 -2.13 4.18
N GLU A 145 27.40 -2.56 5.39
CA GLU A 145 28.35 -1.81 6.23
C GLU A 145 29.79 -1.96 5.74
N GLU A 146 30.18 -3.19 5.38
CA GLU A 146 31.53 -3.53 4.93
C GLU A 146 31.46 -4.25 3.56
N PRO A 147 31.05 -3.51 2.49
CA PRO A 147 30.89 -4.13 1.17
C PRO A 147 32.26 -4.45 0.55
N PRO A 148 32.43 -5.61 -0.10
CA PRO A 148 33.57 -5.84 -0.97
C PRO A 148 33.65 -4.75 -2.06
N SER A 149 34.85 -4.30 -2.40
CA SER A 149 35.06 -3.21 -3.36
C SER A 149 34.47 -3.45 -4.76
N HIS A 150 34.28 -4.72 -5.10
CA HIS A 150 33.71 -5.15 -6.38
C HIS A 150 32.20 -5.39 -6.33
N ALA A 151 31.55 -5.27 -5.17
CA ALA A 151 30.12 -5.54 -5.02
C ALA A 151 29.30 -4.25 -5.00
N MET A 152 28.18 -4.27 -5.72
CA MET A 152 27.22 -3.16 -5.75
C MET A 152 25.80 -3.68 -5.52
N PHE A 153 25.05 -3.02 -4.64
CA PHE A 153 23.67 -3.35 -4.35
C PHE A 153 22.73 -2.29 -4.92
N ILE A 154 21.61 -2.72 -5.52
CA ILE A 154 20.57 -1.82 -6.01
C ILE A 154 19.23 -2.37 -5.50
N LEU A 155 18.67 -1.69 -4.53
CA LEU A 155 17.35 -2.00 -3.97
C LEU A 155 16.30 -1.20 -4.73
N ALA A 156 15.32 -1.85 -5.33
CA ALA A 156 14.19 -1.19 -5.97
C ALA A 156 12.91 -1.44 -5.16
N THR A 157 12.10 -0.41 -4.93
CA THR A 157 10.87 -0.53 -4.13
C THR A 157 9.77 0.40 -4.60
N THR A 158 8.53 -0.06 -4.48
CA THR A 158 7.35 0.79 -4.63
C THR A 158 6.91 1.42 -3.30
N GLU A 159 7.39 0.89 -2.16
CA GLU A 159 6.99 1.30 -0.82
C GLU A 159 8.22 1.62 0.06
N ALA A 160 8.83 2.78 -0.19
CA ALA A 160 10.05 3.20 0.51
C ALA A 160 9.87 3.30 2.04
N GLN A 161 8.65 3.58 2.50
CA GLN A 161 8.32 3.67 3.93
C GLN A 161 8.41 2.32 4.66
N LYS A 162 8.38 1.19 3.94
CA LYS A 162 8.54 -0.15 4.51
C LYS A 162 10.00 -0.59 4.61
N ILE A 163 10.93 0.15 4.00
CA ILE A 163 12.36 -0.17 4.08
C ILE A 163 12.90 0.31 5.45
N PRO A 164 13.60 -0.57 6.21
CA PRO A 164 14.16 -0.18 7.50
C PRO A 164 15.12 1.00 7.39
N ALA A 165 15.05 1.92 8.37
CA ALA A 165 15.92 3.11 8.40
C ALA A 165 17.43 2.75 8.42
N THR A 166 17.78 1.58 8.99
CA THR A 166 19.14 1.04 9.00
C THR A 166 19.67 0.71 7.60
N ILE A 167 18.81 0.31 6.67
CA ILE A 167 19.13 0.09 5.26
C ILE A 167 19.22 1.43 4.53
N VAL A 168 18.20 2.30 4.73
CA VAL A 168 18.15 3.61 4.06
C VAL A 168 19.41 4.44 4.36
N SER A 169 19.90 4.41 5.62
CA SER A 169 21.11 5.17 6.02
C SER A 169 22.41 4.69 5.36
N ARG A 170 22.42 3.49 4.77
CA ARG A 170 23.59 2.87 4.11
C ARG A 170 23.46 2.82 2.58
N THR A 171 22.39 3.41 2.05
CA THR A 171 22.10 3.45 0.61
C THR A 171 22.00 4.88 0.10
N GLN A 172 22.44 5.13 -1.12
CA GLN A 172 22.13 6.38 -1.79
C GLN A 172 20.74 6.29 -2.40
N ARG A 173 19.80 7.06 -1.83
CA ARG A 173 18.39 7.04 -2.24
C ARG A 173 18.11 7.95 -3.41
N PHE A 174 17.33 7.43 -4.38
CA PHE A 174 16.75 8.17 -5.49
C PHE A 174 15.24 7.94 -5.54
N ASP A 175 14.49 9.04 -5.53
CA ASP A 175 13.03 9.01 -5.62
C ASP A 175 12.61 9.27 -7.07
N LEU A 176 12.05 8.24 -7.72
CA LEU A 176 11.53 8.33 -9.08
C LEU A 176 10.11 8.87 -9.07
N ARG A 177 9.85 9.84 -9.91
CA ARG A 177 8.57 10.51 -10.05
C ARG A 177 7.69 9.82 -11.08
N ARG A 178 6.37 10.02 -10.99
CA ARG A 178 5.47 9.67 -12.10
C ARG A 178 5.92 10.40 -13.35
N ILE A 179 5.87 9.72 -14.49
CA ILE A 179 6.25 10.32 -15.76
C ILE A 179 5.14 11.32 -16.16
N PRO A 180 5.51 12.55 -16.51
CA PRO A 180 4.53 13.53 -16.97
C PRO A 180 3.71 13.02 -18.15
N HIS A 181 2.43 13.34 -18.21
CA HIS A 181 1.51 12.88 -19.25
C HIS A 181 2.08 13.11 -20.68
N LYS A 182 2.58 14.31 -20.94
CA LYS A 182 3.23 14.64 -22.24
C LYS A 182 4.40 13.72 -22.57
N GLY A 183 5.18 13.30 -21.56
CA GLY A 183 6.30 12.37 -21.74
C GLY A 183 5.84 10.97 -22.11
N VAL A 184 4.73 10.49 -21.49
CA VAL A 184 4.13 9.21 -21.84
C VAL A 184 3.62 9.23 -23.28
N VAL A 185 2.83 10.24 -23.66
CA VAL A 185 2.29 10.40 -25.03
C VAL A 185 3.43 10.43 -26.07
N ALA A 186 4.49 11.22 -25.80
CA ALA A 186 5.62 11.31 -26.71
C ALA A 186 6.35 9.96 -26.88
N GLN A 187 6.47 9.17 -25.82
CA GLN A 187 7.09 7.84 -25.89
C GLN A 187 6.20 6.83 -26.63
N LEU A 188 4.89 6.83 -26.37
CA LEU A 188 3.94 6.01 -27.12
C LEU A 188 3.97 6.34 -28.62
N GLY A 189 4.03 7.63 -28.97
CA GLY A 189 4.18 8.09 -30.35
C GLY A 189 5.41 7.51 -31.06
N LYS A 190 6.58 7.51 -30.39
CA LYS A 190 7.81 6.90 -30.91
C LYS A 190 7.65 5.39 -31.13
N ILE A 191 6.95 4.69 -30.23
CA ILE A 191 6.73 3.25 -30.32
C ILE A 191 5.83 2.93 -31.52
N VAL A 192 4.70 3.62 -31.69
CA VAL A 192 3.78 3.39 -32.83
C VAL A 192 4.46 3.68 -34.17
N GLU A 193 5.32 4.71 -34.23
CA GLU A 193 6.10 5.01 -35.43
C GLU A 193 7.07 3.87 -35.78
N GLN A 194 7.79 3.33 -34.76
CA GLN A 194 8.72 2.21 -34.96
C GLN A 194 8.00 0.90 -35.28
N GLU A 195 6.82 0.65 -34.72
CA GLU A 195 5.96 -0.49 -35.02
C GLU A 195 5.23 -0.32 -36.38
N LYS A 196 5.32 0.86 -36.98
CA LYS A 196 4.62 1.20 -38.24
C LYS A 196 3.09 1.05 -38.15
N VAL A 197 2.55 1.32 -36.97
CA VAL A 197 1.12 1.32 -36.71
C VAL A 197 0.60 2.75 -36.80
N LYS A 198 -0.55 2.93 -37.49
CA LYS A 198 -1.24 4.23 -37.48
C LYS A 198 -2.01 4.39 -36.18
N ALA A 199 -1.84 5.51 -35.50
CA ALA A 199 -2.56 5.80 -34.27
C ALA A 199 -3.00 7.27 -34.23
N ASP A 200 -4.24 7.50 -33.82
CA ASP A 200 -4.74 8.84 -33.58
C ASP A 200 -4.08 9.45 -32.34
N PRO A 201 -3.69 10.74 -32.37
CA PRO A 201 -3.15 11.41 -31.19
C PRO A 201 -4.08 11.32 -29.97
N ALA A 202 -5.40 11.38 -30.19
CA ALA A 202 -6.39 11.25 -29.13
C ALA A 202 -6.39 9.86 -28.46
N ALA A 203 -6.11 8.80 -29.23
CA ALA A 203 -5.97 7.45 -28.72
C ALA A 203 -4.74 7.29 -27.83
N LEU A 204 -3.59 7.82 -28.25
CA LEU A 204 -2.36 7.80 -27.44
C LEU A 204 -2.50 8.62 -26.16
N ASP A 205 -3.21 9.74 -26.25
CA ASP A 205 -3.54 10.59 -25.11
C ASP A 205 -4.45 9.87 -24.11
N ALA A 206 -5.44 9.10 -24.59
CA ALA A 206 -6.31 8.28 -23.75
C ALA A 206 -5.51 7.17 -23.03
N ILE A 207 -4.66 6.43 -23.75
CA ILE A 207 -3.79 5.40 -23.12
C ILE A 207 -2.89 6.03 -22.04
N ALA A 208 -2.30 7.19 -22.32
CA ALA A 208 -1.43 7.89 -21.36
C ALA A 208 -2.20 8.34 -20.10
N ARG A 209 -3.47 8.73 -20.22
CA ARG A 209 -4.35 9.04 -19.07
C ARG A 209 -4.60 7.80 -18.22
N HIS A 210 -4.98 6.68 -18.84
CA HIS A 210 -5.20 5.43 -18.12
C HIS A 210 -3.96 4.94 -17.38
N ALA A 211 -2.78 5.13 -17.94
CA ALA A 211 -1.50 4.71 -17.35
C ALA A 211 -1.06 5.53 -16.14
N GLN A 212 -1.65 6.69 -15.88
CA GLN A 212 -1.38 7.55 -14.70
C GLN A 212 0.11 7.79 -14.40
N GLY A 213 0.94 7.92 -15.44
CA GLY A 213 2.38 8.17 -15.32
C GLY A 213 3.23 6.91 -15.13
N SER A 214 2.67 5.71 -15.32
CA SER A 214 3.37 4.43 -15.44
C SER A 214 3.63 4.12 -16.92
N LEU A 215 4.87 4.26 -17.38
CA LEU A 215 5.21 3.98 -18.79
C LEU A 215 5.03 2.48 -19.13
N ARG A 216 5.37 1.59 -18.18
CA ARG A 216 5.19 0.15 -18.39
C ARG A 216 3.73 -0.22 -18.63
N ASP A 217 2.82 0.38 -17.87
CA ASP A 217 1.39 0.10 -18.02
C ASP A 217 0.86 0.74 -19.33
N ALA A 218 1.35 1.94 -19.69
CA ALA A 218 1.05 2.56 -20.98
C ALA A 218 1.49 1.69 -22.17
N GLU A 219 2.71 1.16 -22.12
CA GLU A 219 3.25 0.27 -23.15
C GLU A 219 2.49 -1.06 -23.21
N SER A 220 2.05 -1.60 -22.07
CA SER A 220 1.24 -2.82 -22.00
C SER A 220 -0.17 -2.59 -22.58
N MET A 221 -0.79 -1.45 -22.25
CA MET A 221 -2.08 -1.05 -22.83
C MET A 221 -1.99 -0.85 -24.34
N LEU A 222 -0.93 -0.19 -24.80
CA LEU A 222 -0.68 -0.02 -26.23
C LEU A 222 -0.55 -1.36 -26.95
N ASP A 223 0.17 -2.33 -26.35
CA ASP A 223 0.35 -3.68 -26.92
C ASP A 223 -1.01 -4.40 -27.07
N MET A 224 -1.89 -4.28 -26.05
CA MET A 224 -3.25 -4.82 -26.12
C MET A 224 -4.10 -4.13 -27.19
N VAL A 225 -4.04 -2.80 -27.29
CA VAL A 225 -4.79 -2.05 -28.30
C VAL A 225 -4.30 -2.37 -29.71
N ILE A 226 -2.98 -2.52 -29.93
CA ILE A 226 -2.42 -2.97 -31.24
C ILE A 226 -2.95 -4.36 -31.60
N ALA A 227 -3.06 -5.26 -30.62
CA ALA A 227 -3.56 -6.61 -30.87
C ALA A 227 -5.08 -6.64 -31.16
N PHE A 228 -5.82 -5.71 -30.58
CA PHE A 228 -7.28 -5.59 -30.72
C PHE A 228 -7.67 -4.85 -32.03
N ALA A 229 -6.94 -3.79 -32.37
CA ALA A 229 -7.26 -2.93 -33.52
C ALA A 229 -6.97 -3.63 -34.85
N ASN A 230 -7.95 -3.64 -35.76
CA ASN A 230 -7.81 -4.20 -37.12
C ASN A 230 -7.21 -3.18 -38.11
N GLY A 231 -6.15 -2.45 -37.69
CA GLY A 231 -5.49 -1.48 -38.57
C GLY A 231 -4.99 -0.24 -37.86
N ALA A 232 -5.74 0.86 -37.88
CA ALA A 232 -5.38 2.09 -37.17
C ALA A 232 -5.94 2.08 -35.76
N ILE A 233 -5.16 2.59 -34.81
CA ILE A 233 -5.61 2.77 -33.41
C ILE A 233 -6.37 4.09 -33.34
N THR A 234 -7.68 4.01 -33.16
CA THR A 234 -8.54 5.17 -32.94
C THR A 234 -8.92 5.29 -31.48
N LEU A 235 -9.46 6.44 -31.08
CA LEU A 235 -9.96 6.64 -29.73
C LEU A 235 -11.03 5.58 -29.37
N LYS A 236 -11.86 5.22 -30.35
CA LYS A 236 -12.93 4.22 -30.15
C LYS A 236 -12.38 2.85 -29.74
N GLU A 237 -11.34 2.33 -30.42
CA GLU A 237 -10.76 1.04 -30.03
C GLU A 237 -10.12 1.09 -28.63
N VAL A 238 -9.53 2.23 -28.25
CA VAL A 238 -9.01 2.44 -26.88
C VAL A 238 -10.14 2.43 -25.87
N ASP A 239 -11.22 3.14 -26.17
CA ASP A 239 -12.40 3.23 -25.33
C ASP A 239 -13.12 1.89 -25.21
N ASP A 240 -13.28 1.16 -26.29
CA ASP A 240 -13.91 -0.18 -26.30
C ASP A 240 -13.08 -1.20 -25.51
N LEU A 241 -11.75 -1.11 -25.53
CA LEU A 241 -10.87 -2.08 -24.86
C LEU A 241 -10.55 -1.69 -23.41
N LEU A 242 -10.26 -0.42 -23.15
CA LEU A 242 -9.81 0.05 -21.83
C LEU A 242 -10.96 0.66 -21.01
N GLY A 243 -12.13 0.82 -21.63
CA GLY A 243 -13.35 1.29 -20.98
C GLY A 243 -13.48 2.81 -20.93
N ALA A 244 -14.02 3.44 -22.01
CA ALA A 244 -14.54 4.80 -21.94
C ALA A 244 -15.77 4.87 -21.04
N SER A 245 -16.55 3.78 -20.99
CA SER A 245 -17.74 3.65 -20.17
C SER A 245 -17.50 3.96 -18.68
N ASP A 246 -16.31 3.67 -18.18
CA ASP A 246 -15.99 3.85 -16.76
C ASP A 246 -16.03 5.33 -16.30
N TRP A 247 -15.70 6.27 -17.20
CA TRP A 247 -15.80 7.70 -16.86
C TRP A 247 -17.25 8.19 -16.95
N GLU A 248 -18.00 7.74 -17.94
CA GLU A 248 -19.41 8.06 -18.12
C GLU A 248 -20.24 7.51 -16.96
N GLU A 249 -19.97 6.27 -16.54
CA GLU A 249 -20.59 5.63 -15.38
C GLU A 249 -20.28 6.38 -14.07
N THR A 250 -19.01 6.80 -13.87
CA THR A 250 -18.68 7.63 -12.70
C THR A 250 -19.35 8.99 -12.75
N ALA A 251 -19.42 9.61 -13.93
CA ALA A 251 -20.11 10.88 -14.09
C ALA A 251 -21.62 10.73 -13.84
N GLU A 252 -22.26 9.63 -14.28
CA GLU A 252 -23.66 9.32 -13.98
C GLU A 252 -23.90 9.15 -12.48
N LEU A 253 -22.97 8.51 -11.74
CA LEU A 253 -23.05 8.44 -10.28
C LEU A 253 -23.07 9.83 -9.65
N PHE A 254 -22.20 10.75 -10.09
CA PHE A 254 -22.15 12.10 -9.56
C PHE A 254 -23.35 12.93 -9.96
N ASP A 255 -23.94 12.72 -11.13
CA ASP A 255 -25.21 13.32 -11.53
C ASP A 255 -26.36 12.85 -10.61
N ALA A 256 -26.42 11.55 -10.28
CA ALA A 256 -27.40 11.00 -9.35
C ALA A 256 -27.21 11.57 -7.93
N LEU A 257 -25.96 11.67 -7.44
CA LEU A 257 -25.67 12.27 -6.13
C LEU A 257 -26.00 13.76 -6.07
N ALA A 258 -25.75 14.51 -7.16
CA ALA A 258 -26.09 15.94 -7.24
C ALA A 258 -27.62 16.16 -7.28
N ALA A 259 -28.35 15.24 -7.91
CA ALA A 259 -29.81 15.27 -7.96
C ALA A 259 -30.49 14.70 -6.70
N ALA A 260 -29.71 14.18 -5.72
CA ALA A 260 -30.18 13.44 -4.56
C ALA A 260 -31.09 12.23 -4.94
N ASP A 261 -30.80 11.60 -6.08
CA ASP A 261 -31.56 10.44 -6.62
C ASP A 261 -30.87 9.12 -6.24
N GLY A 262 -31.24 8.60 -5.08
CA GLY A 262 -30.71 7.33 -4.57
C GLY A 262 -31.13 6.12 -5.41
N ALA A 263 -32.34 6.15 -6.02
CA ALA A 263 -32.82 5.05 -6.84
C ALA A 263 -31.95 4.89 -8.10
N LYS A 264 -31.68 6.00 -8.79
CA LYS A 264 -30.81 6.01 -9.96
C LYS A 264 -29.38 5.57 -9.65
N GLY A 265 -28.85 5.95 -8.46
CA GLY A 265 -27.53 5.51 -8.01
C GLY A 265 -27.47 4.00 -7.75
N VAL A 266 -28.50 3.41 -7.14
CA VAL A 266 -28.59 1.95 -6.91
C VAL A 266 -28.79 1.18 -8.22
N GLU A 267 -29.63 1.69 -9.14
CA GLU A 267 -29.81 1.10 -10.47
C GLU A 267 -28.50 1.06 -11.28
N LEU A 268 -27.70 2.13 -11.21
CA LEU A 268 -26.37 2.15 -11.83
C LEU A 268 -25.47 1.04 -11.26
N ILE A 269 -25.46 0.86 -9.93
CA ILE A 269 -24.67 -0.20 -9.29
C ILE A 269 -25.15 -1.57 -9.74
N GLY A 270 -26.47 -1.78 -9.83
CA GLY A 270 -27.06 -3.02 -10.34
C GLY A 270 -26.57 -3.35 -11.76
N ARG A 271 -26.60 -2.37 -12.67
CA ARG A 271 -26.08 -2.54 -14.05
C ARG A 271 -24.61 -2.90 -14.06
N LEU A 272 -23.78 -2.24 -13.23
CA LEU A 272 -22.35 -2.55 -13.13
C LEU A 272 -22.10 -4.00 -12.67
N VAL A 273 -22.92 -4.51 -11.75
CA VAL A 273 -22.85 -5.90 -11.28
C VAL A 273 -23.26 -6.87 -12.39
N ASP A 274 -24.38 -6.58 -13.08
CA ASP A 274 -24.89 -7.42 -14.17
C ASP A 274 -23.89 -7.50 -15.34
N ASP A 275 -23.18 -6.40 -15.61
CA ASP A 275 -22.12 -6.32 -16.62
C ASP A 275 -20.78 -6.96 -16.17
N GLY A 276 -20.74 -7.51 -14.95
CA GLY A 276 -19.53 -8.14 -14.38
C GLY A 276 -18.38 -7.19 -14.11
N ARG A 277 -18.67 -5.91 -13.86
CA ARG A 277 -17.65 -4.87 -13.61
C ARG A 277 -17.04 -5.01 -12.22
N ASP A 278 -15.76 -4.70 -12.10
CA ASP A 278 -15.07 -4.62 -10.80
C ASP A 278 -15.52 -3.36 -10.04
N LEU A 279 -16.42 -3.54 -9.08
CA LEU A 279 -16.94 -2.44 -8.23
C LEU A 279 -15.84 -1.71 -7.47
N ARG A 280 -14.76 -2.39 -7.11
CA ARG A 280 -13.64 -1.78 -6.40
C ARG A 280 -12.85 -0.85 -7.32
N LEU A 281 -12.66 -1.26 -8.57
CA LEU A 281 -12.06 -0.41 -9.59
C LEU A 281 -12.95 0.80 -9.88
N PHE A 282 -14.25 0.59 -10.00
CA PHE A 282 -15.24 1.65 -10.18
C PHE A 282 -15.17 2.68 -9.04
N VAL A 283 -15.17 2.25 -7.77
CA VAL A 283 -15.07 3.17 -6.63
C VAL A 283 -13.77 3.96 -6.64
N ARG A 284 -12.64 3.35 -7.01
CA ARG A 284 -11.37 4.09 -7.17
C ARG A 284 -11.46 5.19 -8.22
N ARG A 285 -12.12 4.92 -9.34
CA ARG A 285 -12.36 5.92 -10.40
C ARG A 285 -13.32 7.01 -9.93
N ALA A 286 -14.35 6.66 -9.17
CA ALA A 286 -15.24 7.62 -8.54
C ALA A 286 -14.50 8.53 -7.55
N ILE A 287 -13.52 8.01 -6.80
CA ILE A 287 -12.64 8.83 -5.93
C ILE A 287 -11.81 9.81 -6.76
N GLU A 288 -11.22 9.38 -7.88
CA GLU A 288 -10.47 10.28 -8.78
C GLU A 288 -11.37 11.33 -9.42
N HIS A 289 -12.60 10.96 -9.78
CA HIS A 289 -13.61 11.90 -10.28
C HIS A 289 -14.00 12.93 -9.20
N ALA A 290 -14.25 12.50 -7.96
CA ALA A 290 -14.48 13.40 -6.83
C ALA A 290 -13.33 14.39 -6.64
N ARG A 291 -12.08 13.91 -6.72
CA ARG A 291 -10.89 14.76 -6.63
C ARG A 291 -10.84 15.79 -7.75
N ALA A 292 -11.16 15.40 -8.98
CA ALA A 292 -11.22 16.32 -10.11
C ALA A 292 -12.30 17.40 -9.92
N LEU A 293 -13.47 17.02 -9.38
CA LEU A 293 -14.55 17.97 -9.03
C LEU A 293 -14.14 18.93 -7.92
N VAL A 294 -13.51 18.44 -6.83
CA VAL A 294 -12.97 19.29 -5.75
C VAL A 294 -11.97 20.29 -6.31
N PHE A 295 -11.03 19.83 -7.14
CA PHE A 295 -10.04 20.70 -7.78
C PHE A 295 -10.73 21.76 -8.65
N THR A 296 -11.67 21.35 -9.52
CA THR A 296 -12.40 22.26 -10.43
C THR A 296 -13.23 23.27 -9.64
N ARG A 297 -13.89 22.84 -8.57
CA ARG A 297 -14.69 23.73 -7.72
C ARG A 297 -13.85 24.74 -6.93
N ALA A 298 -12.68 24.31 -6.44
CA ALA A 298 -11.80 25.14 -5.63
C ALA A 298 -10.98 26.15 -6.46
N THR A 299 -10.54 25.77 -7.67
CA THR A 299 -9.61 26.57 -8.48
C THR A 299 -10.28 27.26 -9.67
N GLY A 300 -11.48 26.83 -10.06
CA GLY A 300 -12.14 27.25 -11.31
C GLY A 300 -11.56 26.62 -12.58
N ASN A 301 -10.45 25.87 -12.47
CA ASN A 301 -9.76 25.22 -13.58
C ASN A 301 -10.01 23.72 -13.55
N THR A 302 -10.02 23.07 -14.72
CA THR A 302 -10.03 21.61 -14.82
C THR A 302 -8.61 21.05 -14.81
N PRO A 303 -8.37 19.83 -14.28
CA PRO A 303 -7.04 19.20 -14.36
C PRO A 303 -6.55 19.06 -15.81
N GLU A 304 -5.25 19.28 -16.05
CA GLU A 304 -4.65 19.22 -17.39
C GLU A 304 -4.80 17.87 -18.11
N ALA A 305 -4.98 16.79 -17.33
CA ALA A 305 -5.09 15.42 -17.86
C ALA A 305 -6.50 15.06 -18.37
N VAL A 306 -7.45 16.01 -18.41
CA VAL A 306 -8.85 15.75 -18.77
C VAL A 306 -9.12 16.22 -20.21
N SER A 307 -9.86 15.41 -21.00
CA SER A 307 -10.28 15.84 -22.35
C SER A 307 -11.23 17.04 -22.29
N GLU A 308 -11.35 17.81 -23.38
CA GLU A 308 -12.23 18.99 -23.44
C GLU A 308 -13.69 18.64 -23.13
N GLN A 309 -14.17 17.50 -23.64
CA GLN A 309 -15.52 16.99 -23.40
C GLN A 309 -15.76 16.66 -21.91
N MET A 310 -14.80 15.98 -21.29
CA MET A 310 -14.82 15.69 -19.85
C MET A 310 -14.71 16.96 -19.01
N ALA A 311 -13.89 17.92 -19.44
CA ALA A 311 -13.74 19.20 -18.76
C ALA A 311 -15.04 20.01 -18.70
N ALA A 312 -15.82 20.01 -19.78
CA ALA A 312 -17.13 20.65 -19.82
C ALA A 312 -18.10 20.02 -18.81
N LYS A 313 -18.16 18.69 -18.74
CA LYS A 313 -19.02 17.96 -17.80
C LYS A 313 -18.57 18.13 -16.35
N LEU A 314 -17.25 18.10 -16.07
CA LEU A 314 -16.71 18.38 -14.74
C LEU A 314 -17.06 19.79 -14.24
N ARG A 315 -16.99 20.80 -15.12
CA ARG A 315 -17.38 22.17 -14.75
C ARG A 315 -18.88 22.26 -14.39
N ALA A 316 -19.74 21.59 -15.17
CA ALA A 316 -21.19 21.56 -14.90
C ALA A 316 -21.48 20.85 -13.56
N GLN A 317 -20.90 19.68 -13.31
CA GLN A 317 -21.08 18.94 -12.06
C GLN A 317 -20.50 19.69 -10.86
N ALA A 318 -19.33 20.35 -11.02
CA ALA A 318 -18.71 21.13 -9.95
C ALA A 318 -19.55 22.35 -9.55
N GLN A 319 -20.39 22.90 -10.44
CA GLN A 319 -21.33 23.96 -10.10
C GLN A 319 -22.52 23.45 -9.27
N GLY A 320 -22.97 22.20 -9.52
CA GLY A 320 -24.11 21.61 -8.84
C GLY A 320 -23.82 21.11 -7.42
N LEU A 321 -22.54 20.96 -7.03
CA LEU A 321 -22.13 20.43 -5.74
C LEU A 321 -21.28 21.44 -4.95
N SER A 322 -21.55 21.60 -3.66
CA SER A 322 -20.73 22.41 -2.76
C SER A 322 -19.42 21.67 -2.40
N LEU A 323 -18.39 22.41 -1.96
CA LEU A 323 -17.13 21.81 -1.50
C LEU A 323 -17.35 20.86 -0.31
N ASP A 324 -18.28 21.18 0.59
CA ASP A 324 -18.63 20.31 1.72
C ASP A 324 -19.28 19.01 1.27
N GLN A 325 -20.17 19.07 0.28
CA GLN A 325 -20.77 17.86 -0.31
C GLN A 325 -19.71 17.00 -1.00
N LEU A 326 -18.85 17.62 -1.81
CA LEU A 326 -17.76 16.91 -2.50
C LEU A 326 -16.78 16.27 -1.51
N ALA A 327 -16.46 16.95 -0.40
CA ALA A 327 -15.60 16.41 0.63
C ALA A 327 -16.25 15.19 1.34
N LYS A 328 -17.57 15.26 1.64
CA LYS A 328 -18.33 14.15 2.21
C LYS A 328 -18.38 12.95 1.26
N ILE A 329 -18.68 13.20 -0.03
CA ILE A 329 -18.70 12.17 -1.07
C ILE A 329 -17.33 11.47 -1.16
N ALA A 330 -16.25 12.26 -1.28
CA ALA A 330 -14.90 11.70 -1.38
C ALA A 330 -14.53 10.85 -0.15
N LYS A 331 -14.83 11.34 1.07
CA LYS A 331 -14.59 10.60 2.31
C LYS A 331 -15.36 9.28 2.33
N ARG A 332 -16.66 9.31 2.00
CA ARG A 332 -17.51 8.11 2.01
C ARG A 332 -17.06 7.09 0.97
N LEU A 333 -16.65 7.52 -0.23
CA LEU A 333 -16.11 6.62 -1.25
C LEU A 333 -14.79 5.98 -0.83
N ILE A 334 -13.89 6.71 -0.13
CA ILE A 334 -12.65 6.16 0.42
C ILE A 334 -12.95 5.07 1.48
N GLU A 335 -13.90 5.33 2.37
CA GLU A 335 -14.35 4.33 3.36
C GLU A 335 -14.95 3.10 2.67
N THR A 336 -15.75 3.32 1.63
CA THR A 336 -16.37 2.24 0.84
C THR A 336 -15.32 1.39 0.11
N GLU A 337 -14.27 2.00 -0.44
CA GLU A 337 -13.16 1.24 -1.07
C GLU A 337 -12.49 0.30 -0.06
N GLN A 338 -12.33 0.73 1.20
CA GLN A 338 -11.78 -0.11 2.25
C GLN A 338 -12.72 -1.27 2.62
N HIS A 339 -14.03 -1.02 2.70
CA HIS A 339 -15.03 -2.06 2.97
C HIS A 339 -15.09 -3.09 1.83
N LEU A 340 -15.04 -2.67 0.58
CA LEU A 340 -15.02 -3.57 -0.58
C LEU A 340 -13.77 -4.48 -0.63
N ARG A 341 -12.68 -4.14 0.08
CA ARG A 341 -11.52 -5.03 0.23
C ARG A 341 -11.80 -6.25 1.11
N THR A 342 -12.72 -6.11 2.05
CA THR A 342 -13.04 -7.14 3.06
C THR A 342 -14.34 -7.88 2.77
N SER A 343 -15.21 -7.32 1.93
CA SER A 343 -16.50 -7.87 1.57
C SER A 343 -16.42 -8.58 0.21
N GLU A 344 -16.17 -9.83 0.16
CA GLU A 344 -16.10 -10.77 -0.98
C GLU A 344 -16.92 -10.38 -2.26
N GLY A 345 -16.76 -9.13 -2.75
CA GLY A 345 -17.36 -8.64 -3.99
C GLY A 345 -18.86 -8.26 -3.92
N THR A 346 -19.49 -8.20 -2.73
CA THR A 346 -20.89 -7.79 -2.63
C THR A 346 -21.08 -6.29 -2.93
N PRO A 347 -22.12 -5.87 -3.66
CA PRO A 347 -22.39 -4.46 -3.99
C PRO A 347 -22.88 -3.63 -2.78
N LEU A 348 -23.38 -4.28 -1.74
CA LEU A 348 -24.03 -3.67 -0.59
C LEU A 348 -23.26 -2.49 0.06
N PRO A 349 -21.92 -2.54 0.25
CA PRO A 349 -21.20 -1.39 0.81
C PRO A 349 -21.29 -0.12 -0.04
N LEU A 350 -21.35 -0.28 -1.37
CA LEU A 350 -21.48 0.85 -2.30
C LEU A 350 -22.92 1.37 -2.36
N GLU A 351 -23.89 0.50 -2.39
CA GLU A 351 -25.33 0.84 -2.34
C GLU A 351 -25.65 1.65 -1.08
N LEU A 352 -25.20 1.17 0.10
CA LEU A 352 -25.37 1.90 1.35
C LEU A 352 -24.66 3.25 1.36
N ALA A 353 -23.47 3.35 0.76
CA ALA A 353 -22.76 4.60 0.67
C ALA A 353 -23.51 5.65 -0.18
N VAL A 354 -24.11 5.23 -1.28
CA VAL A 354 -24.93 6.10 -2.15
C VAL A 354 -26.18 6.57 -1.41
N LEU A 355 -26.89 5.65 -0.74
CA LEU A 355 -28.09 6.01 0.03
C LEU A 355 -27.77 6.97 1.19
N ASP A 356 -26.68 6.74 1.93
CA ASP A 356 -26.21 7.63 2.99
C ASP A 356 -25.90 9.06 2.48
N LEU A 357 -25.26 9.15 1.32
CA LEU A 357 -24.89 10.44 0.72
C LEU A 357 -26.11 11.22 0.28
N VAL A 358 -27.11 10.55 -0.27
CA VAL A 358 -28.38 11.15 -0.71
C VAL A 358 -29.20 11.62 0.49
N THR A 359 -29.41 10.77 1.50
CA THR A 359 -30.21 11.09 2.69
C THR A 359 -29.56 12.18 3.56
N SER A 360 -28.23 12.26 3.56
CA SER A 360 -27.49 13.31 4.28
C SER A 360 -27.61 14.68 3.60
N SER A 361 -27.94 14.72 2.32
CA SER A 361 -28.19 15.97 1.56
C SER A 361 -29.56 16.58 1.84
N GLU A 362 -30.57 15.78 2.23
CA GLU A 362 -31.93 16.27 2.51
C GLU A 362 -32.07 17.05 3.83
N LYS A 363 -31.07 17.01 4.73
CA LYS A 363 -31.16 17.62 6.07
C LYS A 363 -30.80 19.10 6.15
N VAL A 364 -30.67 19.80 5.04
CA VAL A 364 -30.51 21.27 5.01
C VAL A 364 -31.72 21.90 4.33
N ALA A 365 -32.91 21.68 4.90
CA ALA A 365 -34.04 22.58 4.64
C ALA A 365 -33.84 23.83 5.50
N PRO A 366 -34.01 25.06 4.94
CA PRO A 366 -33.99 26.28 5.73
C PRO A 366 -35.14 26.26 6.74
N PRO A 367 -34.96 26.82 7.96
CA PRO A 367 -36.04 26.89 8.93
C PRO A 367 -37.22 27.70 8.36
N PRO A 368 -38.47 27.28 8.59
CA PRO A 368 -39.64 27.97 8.09
C PRO A 368 -39.71 29.38 8.70
N ASP A 369 -40.00 30.37 7.84
CA ASP A 369 -40.25 31.75 8.17
C ASP A 369 -41.16 31.88 9.41
N ALA A 370 -40.61 32.38 10.49
CA ALA A 370 -41.40 32.84 11.62
C ALA A 370 -42.12 34.14 11.23
N ARG A 371 -43.41 34.01 11.00
CA ARG A 371 -44.33 35.11 10.78
C ARG A 371 -44.18 36.16 11.90
N ARG A 372 -44.02 37.38 11.47
CA ARG A 372 -44.18 38.60 12.30
C ARG A 372 -45.53 38.57 13.02
N GLU A 373 -45.48 38.67 14.32
CA GLU A 373 -46.59 39.25 15.08
C GLU A 373 -46.09 40.48 15.83
N THR A 374 -46.67 41.58 15.47
CA THR A 374 -46.57 42.90 16.10
C THR A 374 -47.34 42.87 17.40
N ASP A 375 -46.74 43.23 18.54
CA ASP A 375 -47.31 44.24 19.46
C ASP A 375 -46.30 44.72 20.49
N ARG A 376 -46.25 46.03 20.62
CA ARG A 376 -45.52 46.78 21.65
C ARG A 376 -46.38 46.90 22.93
N PRO A 377 -45.86 47.26 24.15
CA PRO A 377 -45.25 48.55 24.39
C PRO A 377 -44.00 48.56 25.30
N ALA A 378 -43.35 49.69 25.23
CA ALA A 378 -42.15 50.12 25.90
C ALA A 378 -42.26 50.32 27.41
N VAL A 379 -41.13 50.08 28.14
CA VAL A 379 -40.76 50.84 29.36
C VAL A 379 -39.22 50.89 29.50
N THR A 380 -38.73 52.10 29.43
CA THR A 380 -37.59 52.83 30.05
C THR A 380 -36.27 52.12 30.47
N ARG A 381 -35.21 52.71 29.94
CA ARG A 381 -33.81 52.72 30.40
C ARG A 381 -33.63 53.31 31.82
N PRO A 382 -32.47 53.05 32.52
CA PRO A 382 -31.27 53.85 32.26
C PRO A 382 -29.92 53.10 32.29
N SER A 383 -28.99 53.58 31.50
CA SER A 383 -27.54 53.50 31.63
C SER A 383 -27.04 54.61 32.59
N PRO A 384 -25.76 54.80 32.97
CA PRO A 384 -24.50 54.08 32.66
C PRO A 384 -23.54 54.00 33.85
N SER A 385 -22.42 53.28 33.75
CA SER A 385 -21.11 53.71 34.26
C SER A 385 -19.98 52.69 33.94
N SER A 386 -19.05 53.09 33.11
CA SER A 386 -17.63 52.72 33.14
C SER A 386 -16.92 53.71 34.04
N PRO A 387 -15.64 53.59 34.47
CA PRO A 387 -14.52 52.79 34.02
C PRO A 387 -13.62 52.22 35.15
N THR A 388 -12.67 51.38 34.86
CA THR A 388 -11.24 51.57 35.26
C THR A 388 -10.38 50.36 34.96
N ARG A 389 -9.36 50.58 34.13
CA ARG A 389 -8.10 49.83 34.02
C ARG A 389 -7.16 50.31 35.15
N PRO A 390 -6.22 49.52 35.71
CA PRO A 390 -4.90 49.41 35.07
C PRO A 390 -4.18 48.05 35.19
N GLU A 391 -3.31 47.83 34.21
CA GLU A 391 -2.08 47.01 34.26
C GLU A 391 -1.06 47.53 35.31
N PRO A 392 0.10 46.92 35.64
CA PRO A 392 0.83 45.83 34.97
C PRO A 392 1.71 44.90 35.87
N ARG A 393 2.40 43.95 35.17
CA ARG A 393 3.77 43.46 35.48
C ARG A 393 4.05 42.39 36.53
N ARG A 394 4.64 41.26 36.12
CA ARG A 394 6.05 40.80 36.21
C ARG A 394 6.15 39.30 35.85
N GLU A 395 6.84 39.00 34.79
CA GLU A 395 8.20 38.42 34.70
C GLU A 395 8.44 37.07 35.38
N ALA A 396 8.92 36.19 34.52
CA ALA A 396 9.47 34.84 34.69
C ALA A 396 10.67 34.77 35.67
N PRO A 397 11.10 33.56 36.04
CA PRO A 397 12.38 33.16 35.45
C PRO A 397 12.46 31.69 35.01
N ARG A 398 13.46 31.53 34.15
CA ARG A 398 14.03 30.34 33.53
C ARG A 398 14.86 29.49 34.49
N ALA A 399 15.16 28.29 33.98
CA ALA A 399 16.26 27.38 34.28
C ALA A 399 15.96 26.33 35.36
N SER A 400 16.31 25.06 35.26
CA SER A 400 17.62 24.53 34.82
C SER A 400 17.51 23.05 34.47
N VAL A 401 18.37 22.65 33.52
CA VAL A 401 18.86 21.32 33.18
C VAL A 401 19.66 20.71 34.36
N VAL A 402 19.52 19.41 34.65
CA VAL A 402 20.56 18.49 35.18
C VAL A 402 19.95 17.07 35.09
N ALA A 403 20.38 16.19 34.20
CA ALA A 403 21.52 15.26 34.24
C ALA A 403 21.26 13.98 35.06
N ILE A 404 21.21 12.92 34.33
CA ILE A 404 21.75 11.54 34.47
C ILE A 404 22.18 11.11 35.91
N ALA A 405 21.63 9.99 36.34
CA ALA A 405 22.41 9.01 37.12
C ALA A 405 21.81 7.61 37.03
N GLU A 406 22.63 6.72 36.51
CA GLU A 406 22.54 5.26 36.69
C GLU A 406 22.50 4.90 38.18
N ARG A 407 21.72 3.87 38.54
CA ARG A 407 22.07 3.07 39.71
C ARG A 407 21.69 1.59 39.57
N ARG A 408 22.69 0.85 39.91
CA ARG A 408 22.84 -0.62 39.98
C ARG A 408 21.86 -1.29 40.94
N VAL A 409 21.64 -2.55 40.61
CA VAL A 409 21.21 -3.70 41.39
C VAL A 409 21.73 -3.70 42.84
N VAL A 410 20.83 -3.89 43.80
CA VAL A 410 21.12 -4.57 45.08
C VAL A 410 19.90 -5.40 45.44
N THR A 411 20.12 -6.68 45.61
CA THR A 411 19.30 -7.63 46.34
C THR A 411 19.27 -7.24 47.83
N ASP A 412 18.11 -7.21 48.46
CA ASP A 412 17.99 -7.83 49.80
C ASP A 412 16.54 -8.15 50.18
N GLN A 413 16.43 -9.25 50.89
CA GLN A 413 15.22 -9.79 51.50
C GLN A 413 14.82 -8.96 52.71
N THR A 414 13.55 -8.77 52.98
CA THR A 414 12.89 -9.09 54.27
C THR A 414 11.41 -8.74 54.28
N SER A 415 10.62 -9.72 54.62
CA SER A 415 9.40 -9.79 55.42
C SER A 415 8.53 -8.53 55.64
N GLY A 416 7.25 -8.62 55.27
CA GLY A 416 6.17 -7.78 55.75
C GLY A 416 4.80 -8.28 55.31
N ALA A 417 4.06 -8.87 56.25
CA ALA A 417 2.76 -9.49 56.08
C ALA A 417 1.65 -8.56 55.56
N GLY A 418 0.72 -9.10 54.79
CA GLY A 418 -0.58 -8.53 54.62
C GLY A 418 -1.34 -8.88 53.36
N ALA A 419 -2.35 -9.74 53.49
CA ALA A 419 -3.42 -10.11 52.57
C ALA A 419 -3.10 -11.27 51.61
N ALA A 420 -3.56 -12.45 52.00
CA ALA A 420 -3.63 -13.65 51.19
C ALA A 420 -4.49 -13.44 49.95
N SER A 421 -3.87 -13.29 48.80
CA SER A 421 -4.55 -13.45 47.49
C SER A 421 -5.07 -14.88 47.41
N PRO A 422 -6.32 -15.11 46.94
CA PRO A 422 -6.87 -16.44 46.82
C PRO A 422 -5.98 -17.26 45.87
N VAL A 423 -5.48 -18.40 46.38
CA VAL A 423 -4.71 -19.35 45.56
C VAL A 423 -5.62 -19.92 44.49
N VAL A 424 -5.51 -19.44 43.27
CA VAL A 424 -6.29 -19.92 42.14
C VAL A 424 -5.82 -21.34 41.82
N LYS A 425 -6.74 -22.33 41.85
CA LYS A 425 -6.43 -23.71 41.50
C LYS A 425 -6.64 -23.95 40.00
N LEU A 426 -5.84 -24.83 39.39
CA LEU A 426 -5.94 -25.15 37.95
C LEU A 426 -7.34 -25.64 37.53
N GLU A 427 -7.98 -26.40 38.40
CA GLU A 427 -9.37 -26.85 38.17
C GLU A 427 -10.37 -25.70 38.08
N THR A 428 -10.17 -24.62 38.83
CA THR A 428 -10.99 -23.41 38.79
C THR A 428 -10.80 -22.70 37.46
N VAL A 429 -9.56 -22.61 36.96
CA VAL A 429 -9.26 -22.03 35.64
C VAL A 429 -9.90 -22.86 34.53
N ARG A 430 -9.80 -24.19 34.59
CA ARG A 430 -10.42 -25.08 33.60
C ARG A 430 -11.95 -24.95 33.56
N LYS A 431 -12.58 -24.82 34.72
CA LYS A 431 -14.06 -24.57 34.77
C LYS A 431 -14.46 -23.21 34.20
N ALA A 432 -13.64 -22.20 34.42
CA ALA A 432 -13.86 -20.84 33.93
C ALA A 432 -13.48 -20.66 32.43
N TRP A 433 -12.81 -21.67 31.82
CA TRP A 433 -12.32 -21.60 30.44
C TRP A 433 -13.44 -21.44 29.41
N GLY A 434 -14.58 -22.11 29.63
CA GLY A 434 -15.77 -22.00 28.78
C GLY A 434 -16.30 -20.54 28.74
N GLU A 435 -16.41 -19.91 29.91
CA GLU A 435 -16.85 -18.51 30.03
C GLU A 435 -15.89 -17.54 29.33
N LEU A 436 -14.57 -17.80 29.38
CA LEU A 436 -13.57 -17.04 28.66
C LEU A 436 -13.74 -17.16 27.13
N VAL A 437 -13.99 -18.37 26.62
CA VAL A 437 -14.23 -18.62 25.20
C VAL A 437 -15.52 -17.94 24.73
N ASP A 438 -16.59 -17.98 25.52
CA ASP A 438 -17.87 -17.34 25.20
C ASP A 438 -17.74 -15.81 25.17
N ARG A 439 -17.03 -15.21 26.12
CA ARG A 439 -16.70 -13.79 26.12
C ARG A 439 -15.86 -13.36 24.90
N ALA A 440 -14.89 -14.19 24.53
CA ALA A 440 -14.12 -13.96 23.32
C ALA A 440 -14.98 -14.06 22.05
N ARG A 441 -16.02 -14.95 22.07
CA ARG A 441 -16.97 -15.13 20.94
C ARG A 441 -17.85 -13.92 20.72
N GLU A 442 -18.28 -13.22 21.77
CA GLU A 442 -19.04 -11.97 21.69
C GLU A 442 -18.25 -10.86 20.95
N ARG A 443 -16.92 -10.87 21.08
CA ARG A 443 -16.06 -9.87 20.43
C ARG A 443 -15.54 -10.31 19.06
N SER A 444 -15.25 -11.58 18.85
CA SER A 444 -14.73 -12.14 17.60
C SER A 444 -14.76 -13.66 17.57
N ILE A 445 -15.44 -14.22 16.56
CA ILE A 445 -15.51 -15.66 16.32
C ILE A 445 -14.11 -16.28 16.13
N GLY A 446 -13.20 -15.59 15.43
CA GLY A 446 -11.83 -16.05 15.21
C GLY A 446 -10.99 -16.13 16.50
N LYS A 447 -11.18 -15.20 17.46
CA LYS A 447 -10.54 -15.26 18.77
C LYS A 447 -11.06 -16.44 19.60
N ALA A 448 -12.35 -16.64 19.62
CA ALA A 448 -12.98 -17.76 20.33
C ALA A 448 -12.50 -19.11 19.80
N ALA A 449 -12.41 -19.27 18.49
CA ALA A 449 -11.93 -20.51 17.85
C ALA A 449 -10.47 -20.83 18.24
N GLN A 450 -9.61 -19.82 18.40
CA GLN A 450 -8.23 -20.02 18.83
C GLN A 450 -8.15 -20.39 20.32
N LEU A 451 -8.94 -19.74 21.20
CA LEU A 451 -8.98 -20.04 22.63
C LEU A 451 -9.67 -21.39 22.93
N ALA A 452 -10.64 -21.81 22.11
CA ALA A 452 -11.27 -23.12 22.22
C ALA A 452 -10.31 -24.28 21.95
N LYS A 453 -9.24 -24.04 21.17
CA LYS A 453 -8.16 -25.00 20.90
C LYS A 453 -7.00 -24.92 21.90
N ALA A 454 -7.02 -23.95 22.81
CA ALA A 454 -5.99 -23.74 23.81
C ALA A 454 -6.42 -24.30 25.16
N GLU A 455 -5.47 -24.79 25.96
CA GLU A 455 -5.74 -25.40 27.28
C GLU A 455 -4.85 -24.80 28.37
N PRO A 456 -5.39 -24.55 29.58
CA PRO A 456 -4.59 -24.18 30.74
C PRO A 456 -3.83 -25.41 31.25
N LEU A 457 -2.47 -25.35 31.19
CA LEU A 457 -1.59 -26.46 31.51
C LEU A 457 -1.14 -26.47 32.95
N ALA A 458 -0.73 -25.30 33.50
CA ALA A 458 -0.17 -25.18 34.81
C ALA A 458 -0.42 -23.78 35.40
N ILE A 459 -0.22 -23.64 36.71
CA ILE A 459 -0.20 -22.35 37.41
C ILE A 459 1.12 -22.24 38.16
N GLU A 460 1.88 -21.18 37.88
CA GLU A 460 3.13 -20.81 38.50
C GLU A 460 2.92 -19.53 39.33
N GLY A 461 2.54 -19.67 40.61
CA GLY A 461 2.17 -18.53 41.45
C GLY A 461 0.92 -17.82 40.98
N THR A 462 1.06 -16.58 40.44
CA THR A 462 -0.03 -15.79 39.84
C THR A 462 -0.06 -15.92 38.30
N THR A 463 0.83 -16.70 37.70
CA THR A 463 0.94 -16.88 36.25
C THR A 463 0.28 -18.18 35.80
N ILE A 464 -0.70 -18.07 34.89
CA ILE A 464 -1.33 -19.20 34.23
C ILE A 464 -0.55 -19.53 32.95
N VAL A 465 -0.10 -20.77 32.82
CA VAL A 465 0.56 -21.30 31.62
C VAL A 465 -0.50 -21.88 30.71
N ILE A 466 -0.63 -21.33 29.50
CA ILE A 466 -1.63 -21.75 28.50
C ILE A 466 -0.93 -22.37 27.30
N GLY A 467 -1.32 -23.61 26.96
CA GLY A 467 -0.83 -24.34 25.81
C GLY A 467 -1.62 -24.05 24.53
N PHE A 468 -0.92 -23.76 23.45
CA PHE A 468 -1.48 -23.63 22.12
C PHE A 468 -0.92 -24.69 21.19
N GLY A 469 -1.78 -25.35 20.40
CA GLY A 469 -1.35 -26.36 19.43
C GLY A 469 -0.61 -25.76 18.23
N GLU A 470 -0.96 -24.52 17.84
CA GLU A 470 -0.39 -23.82 16.69
C GLU A 470 0.60 -22.73 17.16
N GLU A 471 1.80 -22.72 16.58
CA GLU A 471 2.84 -21.73 16.93
C GLU A 471 2.42 -20.29 16.61
N PHE A 472 1.71 -20.08 15.51
CA PHE A 472 1.17 -18.77 15.14
C PHE A 472 0.17 -18.23 16.18
N ALA A 473 -0.73 -19.09 16.66
CA ALA A 473 -1.68 -18.70 17.71
C ALA A 473 -0.96 -18.34 19.01
N ARG A 474 0.04 -19.14 19.42
CA ARG A 474 0.87 -18.89 20.59
C ARG A 474 1.54 -17.50 20.55
N LEU A 475 2.22 -17.18 19.43
CA LEU A 475 2.92 -15.90 19.27
C LEU A 475 1.92 -14.72 19.28
N LEU A 476 0.80 -14.86 18.60
CA LEU A 476 -0.23 -13.82 18.52
C LEU A 476 -0.80 -13.48 19.90
N TRP A 477 -1.09 -14.50 20.72
CA TRP A 477 -1.61 -14.33 22.08
C TRP A 477 -0.54 -13.85 23.05
N GLN A 478 0.71 -14.30 22.93
CA GLN A 478 1.82 -13.89 23.77
C GLN A 478 2.23 -12.43 23.52
N GLU A 479 2.31 -11.98 22.26
CA GLU A 479 2.87 -10.67 21.93
C GLU A 479 1.83 -9.57 21.79
N LYS A 480 0.69 -9.87 21.15
CA LYS A 480 -0.30 -8.84 20.79
C LYS A 480 -1.55 -8.82 21.65
N ARG A 481 -1.92 -9.95 22.27
CA ARG A 481 -3.21 -10.10 22.98
C ARG A 481 -3.07 -10.55 24.41
N ARG A 482 -1.88 -10.57 24.95
CA ARG A 482 -1.60 -11.00 26.34
C ARG A 482 -2.38 -10.17 27.37
N ALA A 483 -2.36 -8.86 27.21
CA ALA A 483 -3.06 -7.95 28.15
C ALA A 483 -4.59 -8.16 28.15
N GLU A 484 -5.20 -8.42 26.99
CA GLU A 484 -6.63 -8.74 26.83
C GLU A 484 -6.97 -10.05 27.58
N LEU A 485 -6.14 -11.06 27.43
CA LEU A 485 -6.32 -12.36 28.06
C LEU A 485 -6.12 -12.31 29.59
N GLU A 486 -5.14 -11.56 30.07
CA GLU A 486 -4.89 -11.30 31.49
C GLU A 486 -6.05 -10.53 32.12
N GLN A 487 -6.63 -9.57 31.40
CA GLN A 487 -7.76 -8.78 31.87
C GLN A 487 -9.04 -9.63 31.99
N ASP A 488 -9.35 -10.42 30.95
CA ASP A 488 -10.56 -11.27 30.97
C ASP A 488 -10.45 -12.37 32.03
N LEU A 489 -9.32 -13.03 32.16
CA LEU A 489 -9.09 -14.02 33.22
C LEU A 489 -9.12 -13.41 34.62
N SER A 490 -8.58 -12.23 34.79
CA SER A 490 -8.60 -11.54 36.10
C SER A 490 -10.03 -11.13 36.50
N LEU A 491 -10.88 -10.76 35.55
CA LEU A 491 -12.30 -10.46 35.79
C LEU A 491 -13.10 -11.71 36.16
N ILE A 492 -12.90 -12.83 35.43
CA ILE A 492 -13.62 -14.08 35.68
C ILE A 492 -13.19 -14.71 37.01
N LEU A 493 -11.90 -14.74 37.29
CA LEU A 493 -11.34 -15.41 38.46
C LEU A 493 -11.26 -14.49 39.70
N LYS A 494 -11.61 -13.21 39.56
CA LYS A 494 -11.55 -12.17 40.59
C LYS A 494 -10.20 -12.10 41.33
N ALA A 495 -9.10 -12.32 40.56
CA ALA A 495 -7.74 -12.33 41.05
C ALA A 495 -6.80 -11.69 40.01
N THR A 496 -5.72 -11.07 40.47
CA THR A 496 -4.71 -10.52 39.55
C THR A 496 -3.90 -11.67 38.93
N ILE A 497 -4.04 -11.87 37.63
CA ILE A 497 -3.47 -12.99 36.88
C ILE A 497 -2.53 -12.49 35.80
N ARG A 498 -1.41 -13.17 35.67
CA ARG A 498 -0.52 -13.08 34.51
C ARG A 498 -0.65 -14.31 33.63
N VAL A 499 -0.33 -14.18 32.36
CA VAL A 499 -0.43 -15.26 31.37
C VAL A 499 0.90 -15.49 30.69
N LYS A 500 1.24 -16.77 30.51
CA LYS A 500 2.39 -17.24 29.70
C LYS A 500 1.90 -18.26 28.68
N CYS A 501 2.03 -17.93 27.40
CA CYS A 501 1.63 -18.84 26.32
C CYS A 501 2.81 -19.73 25.90
N VAL A 502 2.59 -21.04 25.85
CA VAL A 502 3.60 -22.03 25.45
C VAL A 502 3.08 -22.90 24.31
N LYS A 503 3.98 -23.48 23.53
CA LYS A 503 3.62 -24.50 22.55
C LYS A 503 3.38 -25.82 23.26
N GLN A 504 2.23 -26.44 23.01
CA GLN A 504 1.91 -27.74 23.56
C GLN A 504 2.59 -28.81 22.73
N ALA A 505 3.55 -29.52 23.30
CA ALA A 505 4.19 -30.65 22.64
C ALA A 505 3.23 -31.85 22.67
N GLY A 506 2.83 -32.36 21.50
CA GLY A 506 2.05 -33.61 21.40
C GLY A 506 0.62 -33.48 20.85
N VAL A 507 0.16 -32.33 20.40
CA VAL A 507 -1.05 -32.26 19.58
C VAL A 507 -0.63 -32.47 18.12
N PRO A 508 -1.14 -33.54 17.42
CA PRO A 508 -0.83 -33.73 16.00
C PRO A 508 -1.32 -32.51 15.22
N ASP A 509 -0.52 -32.07 14.27
CA ASP A 509 -0.95 -31.07 13.28
C ASP A 509 -2.29 -31.52 12.71
N ALA A 510 -3.26 -30.61 12.61
CA ALA A 510 -4.64 -30.89 12.16
C ALA A 510 -4.73 -31.41 10.70
N SER A 511 -3.62 -31.78 10.10
CA SER A 511 -3.50 -32.53 8.84
C SER A 511 -3.72 -34.06 8.98
N ALA A 512 -3.92 -34.58 10.21
CA ALA A 512 -4.01 -36.01 10.50
C ALA A 512 -5.25 -36.43 11.29
N THR A 513 -6.37 -35.74 11.18
CA THR A 513 -7.65 -36.22 11.75
C THR A 513 -8.54 -36.78 10.66
N ASP A 514 -8.85 -38.07 10.80
CA ASP A 514 -9.69 -38.90 9.92
C ASP A 514 -11.21 -38.63 10.08
N ASP A 515 -11.61 -37.37 10.17
CA ASP A 515 -13.03 -36.99 10.15
C ASP A 515 -13.47 -36.65 8.71
N PRO A 516 -14.35 -37.47 8.11
CA PRO A 516 -14.80 -37.28 6.73
C PRO A 516 -15.52 -35.95 6.48
N MET A 517 -16.21 -35.38 7.49
CA MET A 517 -16.90 -34.09 7.37
C MET A 517 -15.93 -32.91 7.42
N LEU A 518 -14.86 -33.03 8.22
CA LEU A 518 -13.82 -32.00 8.27
C LEU A 518 -12.96 -32.01 6.99
N ARG A 519 -12.71 -33.20 6.40
CA ARG A 519 -12.07 -33.34 5.09
C ARG A 519 -12.90 -32.68 3.98
N ALA A 520 -14.21 -32.91 3.95
CA ALA A 520 -15.10 -32.29 2.96
C ALA A 520 -15.14 -30.76 3.10
N ALA A 521 -15.12 -30.23 4.31
CA ALA A 521 -15.08 -28.78 4.55
C ALA A 521 -13.73 -28.13 4.17
N ILE A 522 -12.61 -28.82 4.46
CA ILE A 522 -11.26 -28.37 4.09
C ILE A 522 -11.04 -28.47 2.58
N ASP A 523 -11.53 -29.51 1.91
CA ASP A 523 -11.46 -29.63 0.45
C ASP A 523 -12.36 -28.61 -0.28
N THR A 524 -13.42 -28.14 0.35
CA THR A 524 -14.33 -27.13 -0.24
C THR A 524 -13.86 -25.69 0.02
N LEU A 525 -13.12 -25.43 1.11
CA LEU A 525 -12.77 -24.07 1.56
C LEU A 525 -11.26 -23.78 1.60
N GLY A 526 -10.39 -24.74 1.30
CA GLY A 526 -8.99 -24.67 1.68
C GLY A 526 -7.92 -24.97 0.65
N ARG A 527 -8.14 -24.93 -0.67
CA ARG A 527 -7.05 -25.03 -1.65
C ARG A 527 -6.98 -23.82 -2.57
N PRO A 528 -5.86 -23.06 -2.55
CA PRO A 528 -5.56 -22.15 -3.65
C PRO A 528 -5.16 -22.96 -4.88
N ASN A 529 -5.90 -22.75 -5.98
CA ASN A 529 -5.62 -23.05 -7.39
C ASN A 529 -4.50 -24.08 -7.69
N ARG A 530 -4.87 -25.32 -7.95
CA ARG A 530 -4.17 -26.17 -8.92
C ARG A 530 -4.84 -26.01 -10.28
N ILE A 531 -4.10 -25.49 -11.22
CA ILE A 531 -4.39 -25.50 -12.66
C ILE A 531 -4.59 -26.97 -13.05
N MET A 532 -5.77 -27.30 -13.58
CA MET A 532 -6.01 -28.58 -14.23
C MET A 532 -5.29 -28.54 -15.59
N GLU A 533 -4.30 -29.39 -15.76
CA GLU A 533 -3.87 -29.87 -17.06
C GLU A 533 -5.02 -30.73 -17.61
N ILE A 534 -5.59 -30.30 -18.73
CA ILE A 534 -6.48 -31.13 -19.54
C ILE A 534 -5.64 -31.63 -20.71
N GLU A 535 -5.64 -32.96 -20.89
CA GLU A 535 -5.11 -33.65 -22.05
C GLU A 535 -5.75 -33.20 -23.37
#